data_796d75db15637c8c2e9f9fbd19bd8c11
#
_entry.id   796d75db15637c8c2e9f9fbd19bd8c11
#
_cell.length_a   1.000
_cell.length_b   1.000
_cell.length_c   1.000
_cell.angle_alpha   90.00
_cell.angle_beta   90.00
_cell.angle_gamma   90.00
#
_symmetry.space_group_name_H-M   'P 1'
#
loop_
_entity.id
_entity.type
_entity.pdbx_description
1 polymer ?
#
loop_
_entity_poly.entity_id
_entity_poly.type
_entity_poly.pdbx_seq_one_letter_code
_entity_poly.pdbx_strand_id
1 'polypeptide(L)'
;MGTGRRRKTLVVTNDFPPTVGGIQSYVRDFLATQDPESIVVFASTQNVAAAKTFDANLDYEVIRWPRAVMLPTPTTVDAMTEIIRARDIDNVWFGAAAPLALMAPHARKAGATRIIASTHGHEVGWSMVPGARQVLRRIGNEVDTVTYISDYTLGRFSTAFGPRPTFAHLPSGVDTELFQPATREQRHATRQRFNLSPTAPVVSCISRLVPRKGQDLLIEAMPNVLREYPDATLLIVGSGRIERQLKHKAAPLGESVRFLGRLEHADMIDVLAASDVFAMPARTRGGGLDVEGLGIVYLEAQACGVPVIAGASGGAPETVTPRTGVVVDGRGVDKLTDAITNLLSDAGMRARMGAAGRRHAEQAWSWATMGARLREMLN
;
A
#
# COMPACT_ATOMS: atom_id res chain seq x y z
N MET A 1 -34.52 -9.43 20.76
CA MET A 1 -33.35 -9.07 19.94
C MET A 1 -33.53 -9.80 18.62
N GLY A 2 -33.91 -9.10 17.58
CA GLY A 2 -34.15 -9.71 16.28
C GLY A 2 -32.84 -10.23 15.70
N THR A 3 -32.79 -11.50 15.31
CA THR A 3 -31.75 -12.08 14.48
C THR A 3 -31.87 -11.48 13.07
N GLY A 4 -31.36 -10.26 12.90
CA GLY A 4 -31.27 -9.68 11.58
C GLY A 4 -30.43 -10.59 10.70
N ARG A 5 -30.95 -10.96 9.53
CA ARG A 5 -30.19 -11.70 8.52
C ARG A 5 -28.82 -11.02 8.31
N ARG A 6 -27.75 -11.78 8.41
CA ARG A 6 -26.39 -11.30 8.14
C ARG A 6 -26.30 -10.84 6.68
N ARG A 7 -25.86 -9.62 6.45
CA ARG A 7 -25.64 -9.09 5.10
C ARG A 7 -24.48 -9.79 4.43
N LYS A 8 -24.65 -10.21 3.19
CA LYS A 8 -23.61 -10.86 2.38
C LYS A 8 -23.03 -9.90 1.36
N THR A 9 -21.73 -9.99 1.16
CA THR A 9 -20.97 -9.14 0.24
C THR A 9 -20.32 -9.97 -0.87
N LEU A 10 -20.59 -9.64 -2.11
CA LEU A 10 -19.86 -10.14 -3.27
C LEU A 10 -18.70 -9.20 -3.59
N VAL A 11 -17.49 -9.73 -3.57
CA VAL A 11 -16.28 -9.02 -4.01
C VAL A 11 -16.00 -9.39 -5.45
N VAL A 12 -15.99 -8.41 -6.35
CA VAL A 12 -15.75 -8.60 -7.80
C VAL A 12 -14.41 -7.99 -8.16
N THR A 13 -13.45 -8.82 -8.60
CA THR A 13 -12.09 -8.33 -8.85
C THR A 13 -11.33 -9.14 -9.90
N ASN A 14 -10.48 -8.45 -10.67
CA ASN A 14 -9.41 -9.09 -11.46
C ASN A 14 -8.15 -9.37 -10.63
N ASP A 15 -8.05 -8.69 -9.50
CA ASP A 15 -6.85 -8.65 -8.68
C ASP A 15 -7.07 -9.48 -7.41
N PHE A 16 -6.80 -10.79 -7.52
CA PHE A 16 -6.92 -11.72 -6.40
C PHE A 16 -5.78 -12.75 -6.41
N PRO A 17 -5.31 -13.21 -5.23
CA PRO A 17 -4.31 -14.26 -5.18
C PRO A 17 -4.73 -15.54 -5.95
N PRO A 18 -3.75 -16.37 -6.34
CA PRO A 18 -2.34 -16.39 -5.95
C PRO A 18 -1.44 -15.40 -6.70
N THR A 19 -1.99 -14.60 -7.61
CA THR A 19 -1.22 -13.55 -8.29
C THR A 19 -0.75 -12.51 -7.26
N VAL A 20 0.52 -12.13 -7.36
CA VAL A 20 1.15 -11.19 -6.41
C VAL A 20 1.10 -9.77 -6.95
N GLY A 21 0.60 -8.84 -6.14
CA GLY A 21 0.55 -7.42 -6.45
C GLY A 21 -0.09 -6.61 -5.33
N GLY A 22 0.03 -5.29 -5.41
CA GLY A 22 -0.48 -4.40 -4.35
C GLY A 22 -2.00 -4.45 -4.18
N ILE A 23 -2.76 -4.56 -5.29
CA ILE A 23 -4.23 -4.64 -5.23
C ILE A 23 -4.66 -6.03 -4.74
N GLN A 24 -3.98 -7.09 -5.17
CA GLN A 24 -4.22 -8.45 -4.73
C GLN A 24 -4.06 -8.57 -3.20
N SER A 25 -2.96 -8.05 -2.67
CA SER A 25 -2.74 -7.99 -1.22
C SER A 25 -3.78 -7.14 -0.52
N TYR A 26 -4.11 -5.96 -1.05
CA TYR A 26 -5.14 -5.08 -0.52
C TYR A 26 -6.49 -5.81 -0.36
N VAL A 27 -6.97 -6.46 -1.41
CA VAL A 27 -8.27 -7.17 -1.37
C VAL A 27 -8.19 -8.33 -0.38
N ARG A 28 -7.16 -9.18 -0.46
CA ARG A 28 -6.95 -10.32 0.45
C ARG A 28 -6.96 -9.88 1.91
N ASP A 29 -6.17 -8.87 2.24
CA ASP A 29 -5.95 -8.45 3.63
C ASP A 29 -7.19 -7.77 4.22
N PHE A 30 -7.97 -7.04 3.40
CA PHE A 30 -9.29 -6.57 3.81
C PHE A 30 -10.24 -7.72 4.09
N LEU A 31 -10.29 -8.75 3.23
CA LEU A 31 -11.15 -9.92 3.43
C LEU A 31 -10.80 -10.68 4.71
N ALA A 32 -9.52 -10.78 5.05
CA ALA A 32 -9.06 -11.38 6.29
C ALA A 32 -9.58 -10.64 7.55
N THR A 33 -10.03 -9.39 7.42
CA THR A 33 -10.63 -8.63 8.54
C THR A 33 -12.15 -8.79 8.64
N GLN A 34 -12.78 -9.44 7.68
CA GLN A 34 -14.23 -9.61 7.62
C GLN A 34 -14.64 -11.00 8.13
N ASP A 35 -15.94 -11.16 8.39
CA ASP A 35 -16.51 -12.44 8.72
C ASP A 35 -16.59 -13.33 7.47
N PRO A 36 -15.89 -14.48 7.41
CA PRO A 36 -15.85 -15.35 6.24
C PRO A 36 -17.22 -15.77 5.71
N GLU A 37 -18.19 -16.03 6.59
CA GLU A 37 -19.53 -16.45 6.20
C GLU A 37 -20.33 -15.34 5.48
N SER A 38 -19.89 -14.09 5.60
CA SER A 38 -20.51 -12.94 4.93
C SER A 38 -19.90 -12.63 3.58
N ILE A 39 -18.87 -13.36 3.13
CA ILE A 39 -18.08 -13.04 1.95
C ILE A 39 -18.26 -14.09 0.86
N VAL A 40 -18.46 -13.63 -0.38
CA VAL A 40 -18.29 -14.40 -1.61
C VAL A 40 -17.37 -13.61 -2.53
N VAL A 41 -16.38 -14.26 -3.12
CA VAL A 41 -15.44 -13.62 -4.05
C VAL A 41 -15.69 -14.11 -5.47
N PHE A 42 -15.85 -13.20 -6.42
CA PHE A 42 -15.89 -13.46 -7.84
C PHE A 42 -14.63 -12.89 -8.49
N ALA A 43 -13.67 -13.74 -8.82
CA ALA A 43 -12.34 -13.34 -9.26
C ALA A 43 -11.91 -13.99 -10.57
N SER A 44 -11.12 -13.27 -11.39
CA SER A 44 -10.46 -13.81 -12.58
C SER A 44 -9.43 -14.90 -12.23
N THR A 45 -9.04 -15.71 -13.23
CA THR A 45 -8.13 -16.86 -13.05
C THR A 45 -6.96 -16.77 -14.01
N GLN A 46 -5.77 -16.44 -13.51
CA GLN A 46 -4.54 -16.39 -14.29
C GLN A 46 -3.87 -17.77 -14.39
N ASN A 47 -3.94 -18.57 -13.32
CA ASN A 47 -3.41 -19.94 -13.27
C ASN A 47 -4.40 -20.82 -12.49
N VAL A 48 -5.02 -21.76 -13.18
CA VAL A 48 -6.10 -22.60 -12.63
C VAL A 48 -5.60 -23.49 -11.48
N ALA A 49 -4.44 -24.12 -11.63
CA ALA A 49 -3.91 -25.04 -10.61
C ALA A 49 -3.51 -24.27 -9.33
N ALA A 50 -2.80 -23.17 -9.48
CA ALA A 50 -2.40 -22.32 -8.35
C ALA A 50 -3.63 -21.70 -7.66
N ALA A 51 -4.64 -21.25 -8.41
CA ALA A 51 -5.88 -20.72 -7.87
C ALA A 51 -6.62 -21.79 -7.03
N LYS A 52 -6.77 -23.00 -7.54
CA LYS A 52 -7.41 -24.10 -6.81
C LYS A 52 -6.71 -24.41 -5.49
N THR A 53 -5.37 -24.45 -5.49
CA THR A 53 -4.58 -24.71 -4.28
C THR A 53 -4.74 -23.55 -3.27
N PHE A 54 -4.74 -22.32 -3.75
CA PHE A 54 -4.92 -21.15 -2.89
C PHE A 54 -6.32 -21.11 -2.26
N ASP A 55 -7.37 -21.28 -3.10
CA ASP A 55 -8.77 -21.20 -2.66
C ASP A 55 -9.14 -22.29 -1.65
N ALA A 56 -8.50 -23.46 -1.72
CA ALA A 56 -8.72 -24.57 -0.77
C ALA A 56 -8.31 -24.25 0.69
N ASN A 57 -7.56 -23.17 0.90
CA ASN A 57 -7.12 -22.73 2.24
C ASN A 57 -7.89 -21.49 2.74
N LEU A 58 -8.98 -21.12 2.08
CA LEU A 58 -9.79 -19.97 2.46
C LEU A 58 -11.08 -20.41 3.17
N ASP A 59 -11.50 -19.64 4.17
CA ASP A 59 -12.72 -19.90 4.95
C ASP A 59 -13.98 -19.29 4.31
N TYR A 60 -13.87 -18.69 3.12
CA TYR A 60 -14.98 -18.09 2.36
C TYR A 60 -15.03 -18.61 0.93
N GLU A 61 -16.20 -18.53 0.30
CA GLU A 61 -16.44 -19.02 -1.06
C GLU A 61 -15.73 -18.16 -2.11
N VAL A 62 -14.97 -18.81 -3.03
CA VAL A 62 -14.37 -18.17 -4.19
C VAL A 62 -14.91 -18.79 -5.47
N ILE A 63 -15.55 -17.99 -6.31
CA ILE A 63 -16.06 -18.35 -7.63
C ILE A 63 -15.09 -17.78 -8.66
N ARG A 64 -14.45 -18.66 -9.42
CA ARG A 64 -13.43 -18.27 -10.39
C ARG A 64 -13.99 -18.09 -11.78
N TRP A 65 -13.83 -16.86 -12.31
CA TRP A 65 -14.06 -16.60 -13.72
C TRP A 65 -13.00 -17.33 -14.57
N PRO A 66 -13.38 -18.10 -15.63
CA PRO A 66 -12.46 -19.02 -16.32
C PRO A 66 -11.50 -18.32 -17.30
N ARG A 67 -11.21 -17.04 -17.12
CA ARG A 67 -10.28 -16.24 -17.95
C ARG A 67 -9.36 -15.42 -17.05
N ALA A 68 -8.16 -15.11 -17.58
CA ALA A 68 -7.16 -14.32 -16.88
C ALA A 68 -7.60 -12.87 -16.61
N VAL A 69 -8.51 -12.34 -17.42
CA VAL A 69 -9.08 -10.99 -17.27
C VAL A 69 -10.59 -11.07 -17.38
N MET A 70 -11.27 -10.47 -16.43
CA MET A 70 -12.71 -10.24 -16.42
C MET A 70 -12.97 -8.83 -16.97
N LEU A 71 -13.83 -8.74 -17.97
CA LEU A 71 -14.29 -7.47 -18.54
C LEU A 71 -15.81 -7.34 -18.34
N PRO A 72 -16.39 -6.14 -18.31
CA PRO A 72 -17.83 -5.92 -18.15
C PRO A 72 -18.62 -6.28 -19.44
N THR A 73 -18.56 -7.56 -19.81
CA THR A 73 -19.28 -8.12 -20.97
C THR A 73 -20.63 -8.70 -20.53
N PRO A 74 -21.59 -8.91 -21.44
CA PRO A 74 -22.86 -9.54 -21.09
C PRO A 74 -22.70 -10.85 -20.31
N THR A 75 -21.79 -11.73 -20.74
CA THR A 75 -21.54 -13.02 -20.08
C THR A 75 -21.00 -12.86 -18.66
N THR A 76 -20.16 -11.86 -18.41
CA THR A 76 -19.63 -11.58 -17.06
C THR A 76 -20.71 -10.97 -16.16
N VAL A 77 -21.57 -10.12 -16.76
CA VAL A 77 -22.74 -9.54 -16.09
C VAL A 77 -23.71 -10.66 -15.68
N ASP A 78 -24.03 -11.58 -16.60
CA ASP A 78 -24.94 -12.69 -16.33
C ASP A 78 -24.41 -13.56 -15.18
N ALA A 79 -23.13 -13.94 -15.20
CA ALA A 79 -22.48 -14.70 -14.13
C ALA A 79 -22.54 -13.96 -12.78
N MET A 80 -22.20 -12.66 -12.75
CA MET A 80 -22.28 -11.85 -11.53
C MET A 80 -23.71 -11.78 -10.98
N THR A 81 -24.70 -11.55 -11.86
CA THR A 81 -26.11 -11.42 -11.44
C THR A 81 -26.71 -12.74 -10.97
N GLU A 82 -26.28 -13.86 -11.54
CA GLU A 82 -26.63 -15.20 -11.07
C GLU A 82 -26.07 -15.45 -9.64
N ILE A 83 -24.80 -15.12 -9.41
CA ILE A 83 -24.18 -15.22 -8.07
C ILE A 83 -24.97 -14.37 -7.06
N ILE A 84 -25.28 -13.12 -7.39
CA ILE A 84 -26.01 -12.21 -6.49
C ILE A 84 -27.34 -12.84 -6.07
N ARG A 85 -28.10 -13.38 -7.01
CA ARG A 85 -29.42 -14.00 -6.73
C ARG A 85 -29.29 -15.33 -5.99
N ALA A 86 -28.35 -16.20 -6.41
CA ALA A 86 -28.20 -17.54 -5.85
C ALA A 86 -27.62 -17.53 -4.42
N ARG A 87 -26.89 -16.49 -4.02
CA ARG A 87 -26.27 -16.35 -2.70
C ARG A 87 -26.96 -15.32 -1.82
N ASP A 88 -28.05 -14.69 -2.28
CA ASP A 88 -28.74 -13.59 -1.58
C ASP A 88 -27.78 -12.46 -1.19
N ILE A 89 -27.01 -11.95 -2.12
CA ILE A 89 -26.01 -10.89 -1.91
C ILE A 89 -26.70 -9.54 -1.70
N ASP A 90 -26.36 -8.87 -0.59
CA ASP A 90 -26.87 -7.54 -0.25
C ASP A 90 -25.93 -6.43 -0.74
N ASN A 91 -24.62 -6.66 -0.69
CA ASN A 91 -23.60 -5.68 -1.03
C ASN A 91 -22.70 -6.17 -2.18
N VAL A 92 -22.28 -5.27 -3.05
CA VAL A 92 -21.23 -5.57 -4.04
C VAL A 92 -20.05 -4.63 -3.84
N TRP A 93 -18.87 -5.20 -3.68
CA TRP A 93 -17.63 -4.47 -3.59
C TRP A 93 -16.75 -4.78 -4.81
N PHE A 94 -16.57 -3.80 -5.69
CA PHE A 94 -15.61 -3.88 -6.78
C PHE A 94 -14.21 -3.58 -6.22
N GLY A 95 -13.35 -4.58 -6.17
CA GLY A 95 -11.99 -4.49 -5.62
C GLY A 95 -11.09 -3.49 -6.35
N ALA A 96 -11.41 -3.22 -7.65
CA ALA A 96 -10.90 -2.09 -8.43
C ALA A 96 -12.06 -1.47 -9.22
N ALA A 97 -12.20 -0.14 -9.16
CA ALA A 97 -13.35 0.56 -9.74
C ALA A 97 -13.44 0.36 -11.26
N ALA A 98 -12.38 0.65 -11.98
CA ALA A 98 -12.38 0.57 -13.44
C ALA A 98 -11.69 -0.70 -13.94
N PRO A 99 -12.27 -1.42 -14.92
CA PRO A 99 -13.56 -1.14 -15.57
C PRO A 99 -14.74 -1.89 -14.96
N LEU A 100 -14.55 -2.78 -13.97
CA LEU A 100 -15.55 -3.76 -13.51
C LEU A 100 -16.79 -3.10 -12.89
N ALA A 101 -16.65 -1.96 -12.23
CA ALA A 101 -17.79 -1.25 -11.63
C ALA A 101 -18.76 -0.65 -12.67
N LEU A 102 -18.49 -0.75 -13.98
CA LEU A 102 -19.49 -0.54 -15.02
C LEU A 102 -20.65 -1.56 -14.94
N MET A 103 -20.46 -2.68 -14.25
CA MET A 103 -21.50 -3.67 -13.99
C MET A 103 -22.44 -3.29 -12.81
N ALA A 104 -22.19 -2.20 -12.10
CA ALA A 104 -22.97 -1.76 -10.95
C ALA A 104 -24.50 -1.66 -11.20
N PRO A 105 -24.99 -1.12 -12.33
CA PRO A 105 -26.43 -1.09 -12.62
C PRO A 105 -27.07 -2.48 -12.64
N HIS A 106 -26.34 -3.48 -13.14
CA HIS A 106 -26.80 -4.86 -13.20
C HIS A 106 -26.79 -5.53 -11.82
N ALA A 107 -25.77 -5.24 -11.02
CA ALA A 107 -25.71 -5.70 -9.62
C ALA A 107 -26.93 -5.18 -8.83
N ARG A 108 -27.26 -3.90 -8.99
CA ARG A 108 -28.44 -3.28 -8.36
C ARG A 108 -29.75 -3.91 -8.81
N LYS A 109 -29.91 -4.16 -10.11
CA LYS A 109 -31.09 -4.87 -10.65
C LYS A 109 -31.20 -6.31 -10.18
N ALA A 110 -30.07 -6.96 -9.85
CA ALA A 110 -30.05 -8.31 -9.33
C ALA A 110 -30.41 -8.41 -7.83
N GLY A 111 -30.44 -7.28 -7.10
CA GLY A 111 -30.84 -7.23 -5.69
C GLY A 111 -29.83 -6.55 -4.76
N ALA A 112 -28.64 -6.19 -5.24
CA ALA A 112 -27.66 -5.50 -4.38
C ALA A 112 -28.18 -4.12 -3.97
N THR A 113 -28.15 -3.87 -2.65
CA THR A 113 -28.63 -2.62 -2.03
C THR A 113 -27.53 -1.60 -1.85
N ARG A 114 -26.27 -2.06 -1.72
CA ARG A 114 -25.08 -1.21 -1.57
C ARG A 114 -23.97 -1.63 -2.53
N ILE A 115 -23.37 -0.65 -3.18
CA ILE A 115 -22.31 -0.88 -4.16
C ILE A 115 -21.11 0.03 -3.88
N ILE A 116 -19.94 -0.59 -3.62
CA ILE A 116 -18.68 0.09 -3.33
C ILE A 116 -17.70 -0.17 -4.47
N ALA A 117 -16.91 0.82 -4.85
CA ALA A 117 -15.85 0.70 -5.83
C ALA A 117 -14.53 1.26 -5.27
N SER A 118 -13.49 0.43 -5.18
CA SER A 118 -12.20 0.86 -4.64
C SER A 118 -11.29 1.45 -5.73
N THR A 119 -10.54 2.49 -5.36
CA THR A 119 -9.51 3.07 -6.22
C THR A 119 -8.11 2.88 -5.60
N HIS A 120 -7.09 2.77 -6.45
CA HIS A 120 -5.73 2.45 -6.05
C HIS A 120 -4.70 3.45 -6.56
N GLY A 121 -5.16 4.61 -7.05
CA GLY A 121 -4.32 5.70 -7.56
C GLY A 121 -4.09 5.70 -9.07
N HIS A 122 -4.28 4.58 -9.79
CA HIS A 122 -4.18 4.56 -11.25
C HIS A 122 -5.34 5.29 -11.93
N GLU A 123 -6.44 5.52 -11.24
CA GLU A 123 -7.58 6.34 -11.67
C GLU A 123 -7.19 7.80 -11.93
N VAL A 124 -6.10 8.27 -11.36
CA VAL A 124 -5.53 9.58 -11.68
C VAL A 124 -5.22 9.66 -13.18
N GLY A 125 -4.55 8.65 -13.75
CA GLY A 125 -4.32 8.59 -15.19
C GLY A 125 -5.61 8.53 -16.02
N TRP A 126 -6.58 7.74 -15.57
CA TRP A 126 -7.91 7.64 -16.22
C TRP A 126 -8.66 8.97 -16.20
N SER A 127 -8.56 9.75 -15.13
CA SER A 127 -9.24 11.05 -15.01
C SER A 127 -8.74 12.09 -16.01
N MET A 128 -7.53 11.90 -16.56
CA MET A 128 -6.88 12.84 -17.50
C MET A 128 -7.19 12.52 -18.97
N VAL A 129 -7.68 11.32 -19.27
CA VAL A 129 -8.00 10.89 -20.64
C VAL A 129 -9.51 11.01 -20.87
N PRO A 130 -10.00 11.76 -21.88
CA PRO A 130 -11.42 12.07 -22.07
C PRO A 130 -12.34 10.84 -22.07
N GLY A 131 -12.03 9.80 -22.84
CA GLY A 131 -12.85 8.57 -22.90
C GLY A 131 -12.82 7.79 -21.57
N ALA A 132 -11.66 7.65 -20.94
CA ALA A 132 -11.52 7.00 -19.65
C ALA A 132 -12.22 7.80 -18.53
N ARG A 133 -12.16 9.14 -18.57
CA ARG A 133 -12.91 10.01 -17.68
C ARG A 133 -14.43 9.79 -17.78
N GLN A 134 -14.95 9.54 -18.98
CA GLN A 134 -16.37 9.21 -19.16
C GLN A 134 -16.73 7.86 -18.52
N VAL A 135 -15.82 6.87 -18.57
CA VAL A 135 -16.01 5.60 -17.87
C VAL A 135 -16.10 5.82 -16.36
N LEU A 136 -15.18 6.60 -15.77
CA LEU A 136 -15.23 6.95 -14.35
C LEU A 136 -16.54 7.66 -13.98
N ARG A 137 -17.02 8.58 -14.83
CA ARG A 137 -18.30 9.28 -14.62
C ARG A 137 -19.50 8.30 -14.62
N ARG A 138 -19.52 7.33 -15.53
CA ARG A 138 -20.55 6.29 -15.56
C ARG A 138 -20.53 5.45 -14.29
N ILE A 139 -19.35 5.02 -13.87
CA ILE A 139 -19.16 4.29 -12.61
C ILE A 139 -19.70 5.12 -11.43
N GLY A 140 -19.26 6.38 -11.29
CA GLY A 140 -19.69 7.25 -10.20
C GLY A 140 -21.18 7.55 -10.16
N ASN A 141 -21.87 7.45 -11.29
CA ASN A 141 -23.34 7.60 -11.33
C ASN A 141 -24.10 6.40 -10.76
N GLU A 142 -23.46 5.24 -10.63
CA GLU A 142 -24.10 3.96 -10.32
C GLU A 142 -23.65 3.32 -9.02
N VAL A 143 -22.51 3.74 -8.46
CA VAL A 143 -22.02 3.26 -7.18
C VAL A 143 -22.40 4.20 -6.04
N ASP A 144 -22.57 3.65 -4.83
CA ASP A 144 -22.90 4.46 -3.64
C ASP A 144 -21.64 5.09 -3.05
N THR A 145 -20.53 4.33 -3.03
CA THR A 145 -19.27 4.78 -2.43
C THR A 145 -18.10 4.48 -3.35
N VAL A 146 -17.21 5.47 -3.52
CA VAL A 146 -15.90 5.30 -4.13
C VAL A 146 -14.86 5.45 -3.03
N THR A 147 -14.02 4.41 -2.82
CA THR A 147 -12.96 4.51 -1.82
C THR A 147 -11.68 5.06 -2.42
N TYR A 148 -10.89 5.75 -1.60
CA TYR A 148 -9.61 6.32 -2.01
C TYR A 148 -8.52 6.04 -0.97
N ILE A 149 -7.26 6.01 -1.44
CA ILE A 149 -6.12 5.63 -0.60
C ILE A 149 -5.40 6.83 0.01
N SER A 150 -5.59 8.04 -0.52
CA SER A 150 -5.00 9.29 -0.03
C SER A 150 -5.79 10.49 -0.53
N ASP A 151 -5.80 11.58 0.24
CA ASP A 151 -6.46 12.84 -0.13
C ASP A 151 -5.86 13.43 -1.42
N TYR A 152 -4.56 13.21 -1.63
CA TYR A 152 -3.91 13.57 -2.89
C TYR A 152 -4.58 12.87 -4.08
N THR A 153 -4.79 11.55 -4.01
CA THR A 153 -5.43 10.81 -5.11
C THR A 153 -6.89 11.22 -5.30
N LEU A 154 -7.62 11.41 -4.21
CA LEU A 154 -8.99 11.94 -4.23
C LEU A 154 -9.07 13.27 -4.96
N GLY A 155 -8.21 14.23 -4.59
CA GLY A 155 -8.18 15.55 -5.22
C GLY A 155 -7.91 15.50 -6.74
N ARG A 156 -7.25 14.44 -7.22
CA ARG A 156 -6.93 14.27 -8.64
C ARG A 156 -8.05 13.64 -9.46
N PHE A 157 -8.83 12.73 -8.90
CA PHE A 157 -9.82 11.98 -9.70
C PHE A 157 -11.29 12.20 -9.30
N SER A 158 -11.59 12.77 -8.14
CA SER A 158 -12.97 12.88 -7.63
C SER A 158 -13.94 13.52 -8.64
N THR A 159 -13.54 14.60 -9.29
CA THR A 159 -14.34 15.29 -10.30
C THR A 159 -14.67 14.40 -11.52
N ALA A 160 -13.84 13.39 -11.80
CA ALA A 160 -14.11 12.45 -12.89
C ALA A 160 -15.25 11.50 -12.56
N PHE A 161 -15.37 11.04 -11.32
CA PHE A 161 -16.52 10.23 -10.86
C PHE A 161 -17.81 11.06 -10.75
N GLY A 162 -17.70 12.34 -10.45
CA GLY A 162 -18.86 13.26 -10.31
C GLY A 162 -19.38 13.36 -8.87
N PRO A 163 -20.53 14.05 -8.68
CA PRO A 163 -21.02 14.41 -7.35
C PRO A 163 -21.92 13.36 -6.70
N ARG A 164 -22.26 12.27 -7.38
CA ARG A 164 -23.24 11.30 -6.86
C ARG A 164 -22.67 10.37 -5.78
N PRO A 165 -21.46 9.76 -5.95
CA PRO A 165 -20.97 8.83 -4.96
C PRO A 165 -20.47 9.58 -3.74
N THR A 166 -20.57 8.96 -2.57
CA THR A 166 -19.77 9.37 -1.41
C THR A 166 -18.32 8.92 -1.62
N PHE A 167 -17.37 9.71 -1.13
CA PHE A 167 -15.96 9.32 -1.15
C PHE A 167 -15.53 8.94 0.27
N ALA A 168 -14.92 7.76 0.42
CA ALA A 168 -14.50 7.25 1.71
C ALA A 168 -13.01 6.84 1.72
N HIS A 169 -12.28 7.26 2.75
CA HIS A 169 -10.88 6.93 2.91
C HIS A 169 -10.70 5.48 3.37
N LEU A 170 -10.15 4.64 2.48
CA LEU A 170 -9.92 3.22 2.72
C LEU A 170 -8.56 2.79 2.15
N PRO A 171 -7.45 3.20 2.74
CA PRO A 171 -6.10 2.75 2.38
C PRO A 171 -5.82 1.35 2.91
N SER A 172 -4.69 0.75 2.49
CA SER A 172 -4.17 -0.48 3.12
C SER A 172 -3.90 -0.26 4.61
N GLY A 173 -4.17 -1.28 5.40
CA GLY A 173 -3.73 -1.35 6.78
C GLY A 173 -2.27 -1.81 6.91
N VAL A 174 -1.73 -1.69 8.12
CA VAL A 174 -0.45 -2.28 8.52
C VAL A 174 -0.70 -3.40 9.52
N ASP A 175 0.00 -4.51 9.33
CA ASP A 175 0.02 -5.58 10.32
C ASP A 175 0.95 -5.20 11.47
N THR A 176 0.37 -4.64 12.52
CA THR A 176 1.10 -4.16 13.69
C THR A 176 1.54 -5.29 14.64
N GLU A 177 1.10 -6.52 14.41
CA GLU A 177 1.60 -7.68 15.12
C GLU A 177 2.85 -8.25 14.44
N LEU A 178 2.90 -8.17 13.14
CA LEU A 178 4.04 -8.59 12.34
C LEU A 178 5.16 -7.54 12.34
N PHE A 179 4.81 -6.28 12.07
CA PHE A 179 5.73 -5.15 12.13
C PHE A 179 5.80 -4.62 13.56
N GLN A 180 6.85 -4.99 14.29
CA GLN A 180 7.06 -4.62 15.70
C GLN A 180 8.45 -4.02 15.93
N PRO A 181 8.60 -3.17 16.93
CA PRO A 181 9.92 -2.75 17.38
C PRO A 181 10.77 -3.96 17.78
N ALA A 182 11.99 -4.05 17.25
CA ALA A 182 12.92 -5.10 17.63
C ALA A 182 13.40 -4.92 19.07
N THR A 183 13.54 -6.01 19.82
CA THR A 183 14.28 -5.99 21.07
C THR A 183 15.76 -5.70 20.81
N ARG A 184 16.51 -5.39 21.85
CA ARG A 184 17.95 -5.15 21.73
C ARG A 184 18.69 -6.38 21.16
N GLU A 185 18.30 -7.56 21.61
CA GLU A 185 18.83 -8.85 21.18
C GLU A 185 18.52 -9.14 19.72
N GLN A 186 17.25 -8.95 19.31
CA GLN A 186 16.81 -9.11 17.91
C GLN A 186 17.55 -8.14 16.99
N ARG A 187 17.63 -6.86 17.39
CA ARG A 187 18.36 -5.84 16.64
C ARG A 187 19.85 -6.20 16.48
N HIS A 188 20.49 -6.69 17.55
CA HIS A 188 21.88 -7.13 17.50
C HIS A 188 22.05 -8.33 16.56
N ALA A 189 21.23 -9.36 16.70
CA ALA A 189 21.27 -10.56 15.85
C ALA A 189 21.05 -10.22 14.36
N THR A 190 20.08 -9.35 14.06
CA THR A 190 19.84 -8.89 12.69
C THR A 190 21.04 -8.12 12.15
N ARG A 191 21.61 -7.21 12.92
CA ARG A 191 22.80 -6.46 12.50
C ARG A 191 23.99 -7.39 12.22
N GLN A 192 24.21 -8.38 13.07
CA GLN A 192 25.26 -9.38 12.88
C GLN A 192 25.01 -10.21 11.58
N ARG A 193 23.78 -10.69 11.37
CA ARG A 193 23.40 -11.47 10.19
C ARG A 193 23.64 -10.72 8.88
N PHE A 194 23.40 -9.42 8.88
CA PHE A 194 23.63 -8.56 7.72
C PHE A 194 25.03 -7.90 7.71
N ASN A 195 25.96 -8.34 8.56
CA ASN A 195 27.32 -7.78 8.70
C ASN A 195 27.31 -6.26 8.91
N LEU A 196 26.40 -5.76 9.75
CA LEU A 196 26.32 -4.36 10.16
C LEU A 196 26.99 -4.17 11.51
N SER A 197 27.62 -3.03 11.70
CA SER A 197 28.16 -2.67 13.01
C SER A 197 27.05 -2.63 14.08
N PRO A 198 27.29 -3.13 15.28
CA PRO A 198 26.30 -3.07 16.37
C PRO A 198 25.86 -1.65 16.72
N THR A 199 26.73 -0.67 16.54
CA THR A 199 26.56 0.71 17.02
C THR A 199 26.49 1.76 15.91
N ALA A 200 27.02 1.47 14.71
CA ALA A 200 27.02 2.41 13.61
C ALA A 200 25.60 2.74 13.14
N PRO A 201 25.33 3.98 12.72
CA PRO A 201 24.04 4.38 12.21
C PRO A 201 23.63 3.60 10.94
N VAL A 202 22.39 3.17 10.90
CA VAL A 202 21.80 2.47 9.74
C VAL A 202 20.59 3.25 9.22
N VAL A 203 20.69 3.69 7.99
CA VAL A 203 19.57 4.26 7.22
C VAL A 203 19.08 3.21 6.25
N SER A 204 17.78 2.91 6.22
CA SER A 204 17.23 1.95 5.26
C SER A 204 16.26 2.61 4.28
N CYS A 205 16.24 2.08 3.06
CA CYS A 205 15.27 2.40 2.00
C CYS A 205 14.74 1.11 1.40
N ILE A 206 13.49 0.81 1.62
CA ILE A 206 12.84 -0.43 1.17
C ILE A 206 11.78 -0.09 0.14
N SER A 207 12.01 -0.40 -1.12
CA SER A 207 11.05 -0.15 -2.19
C SER A 207 11.49 -0.75 -3.53
N ARG A 208 10.59 -0.76 -4.50
CA ARG A 208 10.99 -1.01 -5.89
C ARG A 208 12.02 0.03 -6.34
N LEU A 209 13.06 -0.38 -7.06
CA LEU A 209 14.10 0.53 -7.56
C LEU A 209 13.62 1.22 -8.85
N VAL A 210 12.87 2.30 -8.65
CA VAL A 210 12.31 3.14 -9.72
C VAL A 210 12.55 4.63 -9.43
N PRO A 211 12.66 5.49 -10.45
CA PRO A 211 13.14 6.87 -10.28
C PRO A 211 12.36 7.73 -9.30
N ARG A 212 11.06 7.48 -9.11
CA ARG A 212 10.23 8.28 -8.19
C ARG A 212 10.52 8.02 -6.71
N LYS A 213 11.17 6.89 -6.37
CA LYS A 213 11.39 6.48 -4.97
C LYS A 213 12.58 7.18 -4.30
N GLY A 214 13.46 7.85 -5.06
CA GLY A 214 14.48 8.75 -4.52
C GLY A 214 15.74 8.07 -3.97
N GLN A 215 16.00 6.77 -4.31
CA GLN A 215 17.23 6.10 -3.89
C GLN A 215 18.49 6.80 -4.40
N ASP A 216 18.43 7.39 -5.59
CA ASP A 216 19.51 8.19 -6.18
C ASP A 216 19.86 9.42 -5.34
N LEU A 217 18.84 10.07 -4.75
CA LEU A 217 19.03 11.21 -3.84
C LEU A 217 19.63 10.79 -2.50
N LEU A 218 19.24 9.61 -1.97
CA LEU A 218 19.87 9.05 -0.78
C LEU A 218 21.36 8.78 -1.00
N ILE A 219 21.73 8.17 -2.15
CA ILE A 219 23.13 7.92 -2.50
C ILE A 219 23.89 9.25 -2.60
N GLU A 220 23.28 10.29 -3.18
CA GLU A 220 23.88 11.63 -3.29
C GLU A 220 24.08 12.31 -1.91
N ALA A 221 23.21 12.04 -0.95
CA ALA A 221 23.31 12.60 0.39
C ALA A 221 24.41 11.91 1.25
N MET A 222 24.74 10.65 0.97
CA MET A 222 25.65 9.85 1.79
C MET A 222 27.05 10.47 1.96
N PRO A 223 27.71 11.08 0.97
CA PRO A 223 29.02 11.73 1.19
C PRO A 223 28.97 12.78 2.31
N ASN A 224 27.89 13.52 2.43
CA ASN A 224 27.72 14.53 3.47
C ASN A 224 27.41 13.88 4.81
N VAL A 225 26.56 12.85 4.86
CA VAL A 225 26.28 12.07 6.06
C VAL A 225 27.55 11.41 6.61
N LEU A 226 28.39 10.84 5.75
CA LEU A 226 29.63 10.16 6.13
C LEU A 226 30.71 11.11 6.66
N ARG A 227 30.64 12.40 6.40
CA ARG A 227 31.54 13.38 7.06
C ARG A 227 31.29 13.51 8.55
N GLU A 228 30.02 13.36 8.97
CA GLU A 228 29.62 13.43 10.38
C GLU A 228 29.57 12.04 11.04
N TYR A 229 29.18 11.03 10.26
CA TYR A 229 29.02 9.63 10.69
C TYR A 229 29.81 8.70 9.75
N PRO A 230 31.13 8.58 9.91
CA PRO A 230 31.97 7.82 8.98
C PRO A 230 31.60 6.34 8.83
N ASP A 231 30.99 5.75 9.86
CA ASP A 231 30.59 4.35 9.89
C ASP A 231 29.11 4.15 9.47
N ALA A 232 28.38 5.20 9.09
CA ALA A 232 26.99 5.09 8.71
C ALA A 232 26.81 4.21 7.45
N THR A 233 25.76 3.39 7.45
CA THR A 233 25.43 2.53 6.31
C THR A 233 24.05 2.85 5.79
N LEU A 234 23.94 3.01 4.47
CA LEU A 234 22.66 3.05 3.73
C LEU A 234 22.35 1.66 3.19
N LEU A 235 21.25 1.07 3.63
CA LEU A 235 20.73 -0.18 3.11
C LEU A 235 19.63 0.09 2.07
N ILE A 236 19.83 -0.38 0.85
CA ILE A 236 18.83 -0.32 -0.23
C ILE A 236 18.28 -1.72 -0.46
N VAL A 237 17.00 -1.91 -0.13
CA VAL A 237 16.29 -3.18 -0.26
C VAL A 237 15.28 -3.10 -1.38
N GLY A 238 15.28 -4.11 -2.24
CA GLY A 238 14.37 -4.24 -3.38
C GLY A 238 15.11 -4.41 -4.69
N SER A 239 14.34 -4.48 -5.77
CA SER A 239 14.86 -4.60 -7.15
C SER A 239 14.08 -3.68 -8.09
N GLY A 240 14.63 -3.41 -9.26
CA GLY A 240 13.93 -2.59 -10.26
C GLY A 240 14.80 -2.12 -11.41
N ARG A 241 14.15 -1.44 -12.36
CA ARG A 241 14.74 -1.08 -13.65
C ARG A 241 15.97 -0.15 -13.57
N ILE A 242 16.15 0.59 -12.48
CA ILE A 242 17.28 1.51 -12.30
C ILE A 242 18.38 0.96 -11.39
N GLU A 243 18.31 -0.31 -10.99
CA GLU A 243 19.26 -0.92 -10.05
C GLU A 243 20.72 -0.76 -10.51
N ARG A 244 21.01 -1.06 -11.79
CA ARG A 244 22.36 -0.91 -12.35
C ARG A 244 22.86 0.53 -12.27
N GLN A 245 22.00 1.49 -12.55
CA GLN A 245 22.32 2.92 -12.47
C GLN A 245 22.63 3.34 -11.02
N LEU A 246 21.82 2.87 -10.05
CA LEU A 246 22.04 3.15 -8.64
C LEU A 246 23.32 2.54 -8.11
N LYS A 247 23.62 1.28 -8.47
CA LYS A 247 24.89 0.62 -8.11
C LYS A 247 26.11 1.34 -8.67
N HIS A 248 26.04 1.79 -9.93
CA HIS A 248 27.12 2.59 -10.53
C HIS A 248 27.32 3.92 -9.77
N LYS A 249 26.23 4.60 -9.40
CA LYS A 249 26.28 5.85 -8.63
C LYS A 249 26.84 5.65 -7.22
N ALA A 250 26.53 4.52 -6.59
CA ALA A 250 27.01 4.19 -5.24
C ALA A 250 28.45 3.66 -5.21
N ALA A 251 29.02 3.24 -6.34
CA ALA A 251 30.34 2.60 -6.39
C ALA A 251 31.47 3.36 -5.64
N PRO A 252 31.55 4.69 -5.69
CA PRO A 252 32.57 5.44 -4.93
C PRO A 252 32.42 5.38 -3.42
N LEU A 253 31.24 4.96 -2.92
CA LEU A 253 30.92 4.91 -1.49
C LEU A 253 31.18 3.52 -0.85
N GLY A 254 31.56 2.54 -1.65
CA GLY A 254 31.90 1.19 -1.20
C GLY A 254 30.82 0.59 -0.31
N GLU A 255 31.24 0.04 0.83
CA GLU A 255 30.37 -0.64 1.81
C GLU A 255 29.42 0.29 2.58
N SER A 256 29.61 1.60 2.50
CA SER A 256 28.67 2.56 3.11
C SER A 256 27.31 2.59 2.41
N VAL A 257 27.20 2.03 1.18
CA VAL A 257 25.91 1.87 0.48
C VAL A 257 25.76 0.43 0.02
N ARG A 258 24.86 -0.29 0.61
CA ARG A 258 24.69 -1.72 0.37
C ARG A 258 23.33 -2.03 -0.24
N PHE A 259 23.35 -2.80 -1.32
CA PHE A 259 22.17 -3.30 -2.00
C PHE A 259 21.90 -4.74 -1.59
N LEU A 260 20.80 -4.97 -0.86
CA LEU A 260 20.42 -6.29 -0.36
C LEU A 260 19.54 -7.08 -1.36
N GLY A 261 19.17 -6.46 -2.50
CA GLY A 261 18.26 -7.09 -3.44
C GLY A 261 16.83 -7.24 -2.88
N ARG A 262 16.08 -8.19 -3.42
CA ARG A 262 14.78 -8.58 -2.83
C ARG A 262 15.08 -9.49 -1.64
N LEU A 263 14.49 -9.13 -0.52
CA LEU A 263 14.48 -9.96 0.68
C LEU A 263 13.15 -10.70 0.82
N GLU A 264 13.18 -11.83 1.49
CA GLU A 264 11.97 -12.46 2.01
C GLU A 264 11.32 -11.55 3.05
N HIS A 265 10.02 -11.72 3.26
CA HIS A 265 9.23 -10.78 4.07
C HIS A 265 9.75 -10.65 5.50
N ALA A 266 10.13 -11.77 6.14
CA ALA A 266 10.71 -11.77 7.47
C ALA A 266 12.04 -10.98 7.55
N ASP A 267 12.95 -11.21 6.59
CA ASP A 267 14.22 -10.51 6.53
C ASP A 267 14.06 -9.00 6.29
N MET A 268 13.07 -8.63 5.48
CA MET A 268 12.72 -7.23 5.23
C MET A 268 12.27 -6.54 6.51
N ILE A 269 11.41 -7.20 7.30
CA ILE A 269 10.93 -6.68 8.59
C ILE A 269 12.10 -6.52 9.57
N ASP A 270 12.96 -7.53 9.67
CA ASP A 270 14.11 -7.50 10.54
C ASP A 270 15.07 -6.35 10.20
N VAL A 271 15.37 -6.16 8.90
CA VAL A 271 16.20 -5.02 8.45
C VAL A 271 15.54 -3.70 8.78
N LEU A 272 14.23 -3.58 8.58
CA LEU A 272 13.49 -2.37 8.91
C LEU A 272 13.54 -2.06 10.40
N ALA A 273 13.23 -3.04 11.26
CA ALA A 273 13.24 -2.89 12.70
C ALA A 273 14.66 -2.68 13.30
N ALA A 274 15.72 -3.15 12.61
CA ALA A 274 17.11 -2.93 12.99
C ALA A 274 17.70 -1.58 12.53
N SER A 275 16.97 -0.80 11.74
CA SER A 275 17.39 0.52 11.24
C SER A 275 17.25 1.61 12.31
N ASP A 276 18.03 2.69 12.18
CA ASP A 276 17.90 3.90 13.00
C ASP A 276 16.96 4.90 12.40
N VAL A 277 16.91 4.95 11.06
CA VAL A 277 16.06 5.84 10.26
C VAL A 277 15.61 5.08 9.02
N PHE A 278 14.35 5.15 8.70
CA PHE A 278 13.82 4.77 7.39
C PHE A 278 13.71 6.01 6.51
N ALA A 279 14.28 5.98 5.30
CA ALA A 279 14.22 7.11 4.40
C ALA A 279 13.83 6.69 2.97
N MET A 280 12.74 7.23 2.46
CA MET A 280 12.35 7.09 1.05
C MET A 280 11.89 8.46 0.53
N PRO A 281 12.84 9.32 0.06
CA PRO A 281 12.53 10.67 -0.38
C PRO A 281 11.84 10.64 -1.76
N ALA A 282 10.62 10.11 -1.78
CA ALA A 282 9.83 9.97 -3.00
C ALA A 282 9.54 11.34 -3.63
N ARG A 283 9.52 11.40 -4.96
CA ARG A 283 9.29 12.63 -5.72
C ARG A 283 8.26 12.43 -6.83
N THR A 284 7.48 13.46 -7.06
CA THR A 284 6.52 13.53 -8.15
C THR A 284 7.22 13.77 -9.47
N ARG A 285 6.86 12.99 -10.51
CA ARG A 285 7.40 13.06 -11.86
C ARG A 285 6.28 13.07 -12.91
N GLY A 286 6.65 13.34 -14.17
CA GLY A 286 5.72 13.23 -15.29
C GLY A 286 4.45 14.07 -15.14
N GLY A 287 4.57 15.32 -14.67
CA GLY A 287 3.39 16.20 -14.50
C GLY A 287 2.35 15.67 -13.48
N GLY A 288 2.79 14.84 -12.53
CA GLY A 288 1.89 14.27 -11.51
C GLY A 288 1.32 12.90 -11.87
N LEU A 289 1.83 12.24 -12.91
CA LEU A 289 1.43 10.86 -13.29
C LEU A 289 2.25 9.78 -12.58
N ASP A 290 3.53 10.08 -12.28
CA ASP A 290 4.41 9.15 -11.56
C ASP A 290 4.65 9.68 -10.14
N VAL A 291 3.78 9.26 -9.22
CA VAL A 291 3.74 9.72 -7.82
C VAL A 291 3.71 8.55 -6.85
N GLU A 292 4.01 8.81 -5.59
CA GLU A 292 3.74 7.88 -4.52
C GLU A 292 2.26 7.95 -4.12
N GLY A 293 1.50 6.88 -4.34
CA GLY A 293 0.06 6.87 -4.07
C GLY A 293 -0.27 7.06 -2.59
N LEU A 294 0.46 6.35 -1.72
CA LEU A 294 0.38 6.44 -0.26
C LEU A 294 1.76 6.17 0.38
N GLY A 295 2.39 5.04 0.07
CA GLY A 295 3.66 4.63 0.66
C GLY A 295 3.49 3.87 1.98
N ILE A 296 2.84 2.70 1.92
CA ILE A 296 2.59 1.84 3.10
C ILE A 296 3.87 1.55 3.91
N VAL A 297 5.02 1.47 3.26
CA VAL A 297 6.31 1.19 3.90
C VAL A 297 6.71 2.24 4.95
N TYR A 298 6.25 3.50 4.84
CA TYR A 298 6.45 4.49 5.90
C TYR A 298 5.71 4.11 7.19
N LEU A 299 4.52 3.55 7.03
CA LEU A 299 3.70 3.09 8.14
C LEU A 299 4.24 1.78 8.74
N GLU A 300 4.78 0.89 7.91
CA GLU A 300 5.50 -0.32 8.33
C GLU A 300 6.73 0.05 9.16
N ALA A 301 7.52 1.05 8.73
CA ALA A 301 8.65 1.58 9.50
C ALA A 301 8.19 2.18 10.84
N GLN A 302 7.13 2.97 10.83
CA GLN A 302 6.53 3.52 12.05
C GLN A 302 6.03 2.41 12.99
N ALA A 303 5.44 1.35 12.47
CA ALA A 303 5.01 0.18 13.24
C ALA A 303 6.22 -0.53 13.91
N CYS A 304 7.37 -0.57 13.25
CA CYS A 304 8.64 -1.04 13.81
C CYS A 304 9.29 -0.04 14.80
N GLY A 305 8.65 1.09 15.09
CA GLY A 305 9.22 2.10 15.98
C GLY A 305 10.40 2.88 15.39
N VAL A 306 10.51 2.90 14.05
CA VAL A 306 11.60 3.58 13.32
C VAL A 306 11.09 4.92 12.79
N PRO A 307 11.76 6.05 13.10
CA PRO A 307 11.40 7.35 12.55
C PRO A 307 11.59 7.38 11.04
N VAL A 308 10.73 8.11 10.35
CA VAL A 308 10.69 8.11 8.89
C VAL A 308 11.04 9.45 8.27
N ILE A 309 11.74 9.41 7.13
CA ILE A 309 11.90 10.56 6.22
C ILE A 309 11.15 10.23 4.95
N ALA A 310 10.05 10.94 4.71
CA ALA A 310 9.22 10.78 3.52
C ALA A 310 9.47 11.91 2.52
N GLY A 311 9.33 11.61 1.24
CA GLY A 311 9.36 12.64 0.20
C GLY A 311 8.00 13.31 0.01
N ALA A 312 7.99 14.59 -0.37
CA ALA A 312 6.79 15.35 -0.70
C ALA A 312 6.21 14.90 -2.06
N SER A 313 5.70 13.68 -2.14
CA SER A 313 5.16 13.09 -3.36
C SER A 313 3.83 12.37 -3.11
N GLY A 314 2.80 12.82 -3.80
CA GLY A 314 1.49 12.17 -3.72
C GLY A 314 0.94 12.12 -2.30
N GLY A 315 0.48 10.94 -1.89
CA GLY A 315 -0.04 10.67 -0.55
C GLY A 315 1.05 10.36 0.50
N ALA A 316 2.34 10.30 0.14
CA ALA A 316 3.39 10.00 1.10
C ALA A 316 3.40 10.92 2.33
N PRO A 317 3.21 12.25 2.20
CA PRO A 317 3.12 13.15 3.37
C PRO A 317 1.96 12.81 4.33
N GLU A 318 0.90 12.18 3.85
CA GLU A 318 -0.28 11.84 4.66
C GLU A 318 -0.01 10.70 5.65
N THR A 319 1.05 9.92 5.41
CA THR A 319 1.49 8.84 6.30
C THR A 319 2.36 9.32 7.45
N VAL A 320 2.79 10.59 7.45
CA VAL A 320 3.78 11.13 8.38
C VAL A 320 3.23 12.36 9.09
N THR A 321 3.38 12.41 10.39
CA THR A 321 3.11 13.58 11.21
C THR A 321 4.42 14.19 11.73
N PRO A 322 4.46 15.46 12.15
CA PRO A 322 5.67 16.07 12.74
C PRO A 322 6.21 15.31 13.96
N ARG A 323 5.39 14.45 14.59
CA ARG A 323 5.80 13.61 15.73
C ARG A 323 6.34 12.25 15.32
N THR A 324 6.09 11.81 14.08
CA THR A 324 6.46 10.45 13.63
C THR A 324 7.57 10.44 12.59
N GLY A 325 7.91 11.60 12.02
CA GLY A 325 8.95 11.71 11.01
C GLY A 325 9.05 13.09 10.39
N VAL A 326 9.77 13.17 9.29
CA VAL A 326 10.06 14.39 8.54
C VAL A 326 9.64 14.22 7.08
N VAL A 327 9.03 15.25 6.50
CA VAL A 327 8.75 15.32 5.05
C VAL A 327 9.76 16.25 4.39
N VAL A 328 10.46 15.74 3.37
CA VAL A 328 11.46 16.50 2.60
C VAL A 328 11.05 16.65 1.15
N ASP A 329 11.54 17.69 0.47
CA ASP A 329 11.47 17.74 -0.98
C ASP A 329 12.37 16.62 -1.56
N GLY A 330 11.78 15.68 -2.29
CA GLY A 330 12.49 14.55 -2.92
C GLY A 330 13.45 14.97 -4.05
N ARG A 331 13.87 16.22 -4.12
CA ARG A 331 14.83 16.78 -5.10
C ARG A 331 16.02 17.48 -4.44
N GLY A 332 15.92 17.83 -3.16
CA GLY A 332 16.95 18.60 -2.46
C GLY A 332 17.87 17.69 -1.64
N VAL A 333 19.15 17.55 -2.05
CA VAL A 333 20.15 16.75 -1.32
C VAL A 333 20.43 17.31 0.06
N ASP A 334 20.59 18.63 0.18
CA ASP A 334 20.96 19.30 1.44
C ASP A 334 19.88 19.07 2.52
N LYS A 335 18.61 19.32 2.19
CA LYS A 335 17.49 19.10 3.12
C LYS A 335 17.34 17.64 3.53
N LEU A 336 17.65 16.70 2.63
CA LEU A 336 17.65 15.29 2.95
C LEU A 336 18.82 14.94 3.87
N THR A 337 20.01 15.47 3.59
CA THR A 337 21.19 15.31 4.44
C THR A 337 20.91 15.84 5.86
N ASP A 338 20.41 17.07 5.97
CA ASP A 338 20.05 17.67 7.26
C ASP A 338 19.02 16.83 8.03
N ALA A 339 18.01 16.31 7.34
CA ALA A 339 17.01 15.46 7.98
C ALA A 339 17.61 14.15 8.51
N ILE A 340 18.53 13.53 7.76
CA ILE A 340 19.23 12.31 8.20
C ILE A 340 20.15 12.62 9.37
N THR A 341 21.03 13.60 9.25
CA THR A 341 22.03 13.93 10.31
C THR A 341 21.37 14.41 11.59
N ASN A 342 20.29 15.22 11.49
CA ASN A 342 19.52 15.63 12.67
C ASN A 342 18.86 14.44 13.39
N LEU A 343 18.31 13.47 12.67
CA LEU A 343 17.79 12.26 13.30
C LEU A 343 18.90 11.39 13.88
N LEU A 344 20.06 11.29 13.23
CA LEU A 344 21.18 10.49 13.73
C LEU A 344 21.83 11.13 14.98
N SER A 345 21.84 12.45 15.10
CA SER A 345 22.48 13.16 16.22
C SER A 345 21.71 13.05 17.55
N ASP A 346 20.38 12.86 17.53
CA ASP A 346 19.56 12.80 18.75
C ASP A 346 18.84 11.44 18.88
N ALA A 347 19.48 10.53 19.64
CA ALA A 347 18.87 9.23 19.94
C ALA A 347 17.56 9.35 20.74
N GLY A 348 17.43 10.38 21.58
CA GLY A 348 16.21 10.65 22.33
C GLY A 348 15.07 11.08 21.40
N MET A 349 15.35 11.91 20.38
CA MET A 349 14.39 12.28 19.35
C MET A 349 13.95 11.07 18.54
N ARG A 350 14.89 10.23 18.08
CA ARG A 350 14.56 8.98 17.39
C ARG A 350 13.64 8.10 18.21
N ALA A 351 13.95 7.90 19.49
CA ALA A 351 13.12 7.09 20.38
C ALA A 351 11.70 7.66 20.56
N ARG A 352 11.59 8.98 20.76
CA ARG A 352 10.28 9.66 20.87
C ARG A 352 9.47 9.56 19.57
N MET A 353 10.11 9.80 18.43
CA MET A 353 9.46 9.70 17.12
C MET A 353 9.07 8.25 16.80
N GLY A 354 9.92 7.29 17.09
CA GLY A 354 9.62 5.87 16.89
C GLY A 354 8.43 5.41 17.73
N ALA A 355 8.39 5.77 19.02
CA ALA A 355 7.26 5.47 19.90
C ALA A 355 5.96 6.17 19.45
N ALA A 356 6.04 7.39 18.95
CA ALA A 356 4.88 8.10 18.38
C ALA A 356 4.44 7.45 17.06
N GLY A 357 5.38 7.01 16.22
CA GLY A 357 5.12 6.30 14.97
C GLY A 357 4.40 4.98 15.21
N ARG A 358 4.87 4.19 16.19
CA ARG A 358 4.21 2.93 16.61
C ARG A 358 2.75 3.16 16.97
N ARG A 359 2.48 4.11 17.87
CA ARG A 359 1.10 4.45 18.25
C ARG A 359 0.25 4.94 17.08
N HIS A 360 0.83 5.73 16.18
CA HIS A 360 0.13 6.21 14.99
C HIS A 360 -0.25 5.06 14.07
N ALA A 361 0.65 4.11 13.81
CA ALA A 361 0.36 2.92 13.02
C ALA A 361 -0.74 2.07 13.66
N GLU A 362 -0.68 1.81 14.97
CA GLU A 362 -1.67 1.02 15.71
C GLU A 362 -3.07 1.65 15.70
N GLN A 363 -3.15 2.94 16.00
CA GLN A 363 -4.44 3.61 16.22
C GLN A 363 -5.12 4.03 14.92
N ALA A 364 -4.35 4.47 13.92
CA ALA A 364 -4.91 5.08 12.71
C ALA A 364 -4.82 4.18 11.47
N TRP A 365 -3.88 3.22 11.43
CA TRP A 365 -3.53 2.51 10.20
C TRP A 365 -3.49 0.99 10.35
N SER A 366 -3.86 0.42 11.49
CA SER A 366 -3.89 -1.04 11.66
C SER A 366 -4.97 -1.68 10.77
N TRP A 367 -4.79 -2.96 10.43
CA TRP A 367 -5.80 -3.73 9.73
C TRP A 367 -7.11 -3.81 10.52
N ALA A 368 -7.05 -3.81 11.84
CA ALA A 368 -8.25 -3.75 12.69
C ALA A 368 -9.05 -2.46 12.43
N THR A 369 -8.37 -1.31 12.35
CA THR A 369 -8.98 -0.01 12.04
C THR A 369 -9.53 0.04 10.62
N MET A 370 -8.76 -0.42 9.63
CA MET A 370 -9.21 -0.42 8.23
C MET A 370 -10.37 -1.38 7.99
N GLY A 371 -10.32 -2.57 8.60
CA GLY A 371 -11.39 -3.55 8.53
C GLY A 371 -12.70 -3.04 9.17
N ALA A 372 -12.60 -2.29 10.27
CA ALA A 372 -13.77 -1.63 10.88
C ALA A 372 -14.39 -0.60 9.93
N ARG A 373 -13.57 0.24 9.26
CA ARG A 373 -14.07 1.19 8.25
C ARG A 373 -14.80 0.50 7.10
N LEU A 374 -14.25 -0.62 6.58
CA LEU A 374 -14.92 -1.37 5.52
C LEU A 374 -16.25 -1.95 6.02
N ARG A 375 -16.30 -2.52 7.22
CA ARG A 375 -17.55 -3.03 7.81
C ARG A 375 -18.62 -1.93 7.94
N GLU A 376 -18.24 -0.74 8.38
CA GLU A 376 -19.14 0.40 8.46
C GLU A 376 -19.70 0.79 7.08
N MET A 377 -18.89 0.74 6.06
CA MET A 377 -19.33 1.02 4.68
C MET A 377 -20.26 -0.06 4.12
N LEU A 378 -20.12 -1.33 4.58
CA LEU A 378 -20.93 -2.47 4.13
C LEU A 378 -22.24 -2.61 4.91
N ASN A 379 -22.38 -1.97 6.06
CA ASN A 379 -23.59 -1.95 6.87
C ASN A 379 -24.51 -0.78 6.52
#